data_5c3ba5f36f2a7508e3eed777e1286fc6
#
_entry.id   5c3ba5f36f2a7508e3eed777e1286fc6
#
_cell.length_a   1.000
_cell.length_b   1.000
_cell.length_c   1.000
_cell.angle_alpha   90.00
_cell.angle_beta   90.00
_cell.angle_gamma   90.00
#
_symmetry.space_group_name_H-M   'P 1'
#
loop_
_entity.id
_entity.type
_entity.pdbx_description
1 polymer ?
#
loop_
_entity_poly.entity_id
_entity_poly.type
_entity_poly.pdbx_seq_one_letter_code
_entity_poly.pdbx_strand_id
1 'polypeptide(L)'
;MINTKNLRIIAFDADDTLWDCQSHFEAVENHLYRLIAPYCENPAQELFRTESGNMADLGYGCKAFTISIIETALRVGGDHLSATELSDLLSHSKSLLHLPATPLPEVEETLQRLLAYPYRLVVFTKGELQDQENKLHRSHLERFFSHVEITSNKTETEFQQLCEHLGILPSELLMVGNSLKSDIAPALNIGASAIHIPFHVTWQLEHYEDIEHERLVKISHFNEILKHL
;
A
#
# COMPACT_ATOMS: atom_id res chain seq x y z
N MET A 1 -0.84 0.93 -24.88
CA MET A 1 -2.11 1.67 -24.59
C MET A 1 -3.11 0.72 -23.96
N ILE A 2 -3.82 1.16 -22.95
CA ILE A 2 -4.86 0.36 -22.28
C ILE A 2 -5.99 0.09 -23.27
N ASN A 3 -6.41 -1.17 -23.38
CA ASN A 3 -7.56 -1.52 -24.21
C ASN A 3 -8.85 -1.33 -23.40
N THR A 4 -9.50 -0.20 -23.57
CA THR A 4 -10.71 0.18 -22.84
C THR A 4 -11.98 -0.50 -23.35
N LYS A 5 -11.96 -1.15 -24.54
CA LYS A 5 -13.17 -1.72 -25.16
C LYS A 5 -13.85 -2.80 -24.31
N ASN A 6 -13.05 -3.58 -23.58
CA ASN A 6 -13.57 -4.67 -22.74
C ASN A 6 -13.49 -4.33 -21.24
N LEU A 7 -12.99 -3.14 -20.89
CA LEU A 7 -12.80 -2.73 -19.52
C LEU A 7 -14.14 -2.62 -18.80
N ARG A 8 -14.26 -3.24 -17.63
CA ARG A 8 -15.45 -3.21 -16.79
C ARG A 8 -15.16 -2.69 -15.38
N ILE A 9 -13.94 -2.94 -14.87
CA ILE A 9 -13.56 -2.62 -13.51
C ILE A 9 -12.24 -1.88 -13.49
N ILE A 10 -12.18 -0.81 -12.69
CA ILE A 10 -10.96 -0.15 -12.30
C ILE A 10 -10.76 -0.44 -10.81
N ALA A 11 -9.72 -1.19 -10.49
CA ALA A 11 -9.30 -1.47 -9.12
C ALA A 11 -8.19 -0.50 -8.71
N PHE A 12 -8.32 0.04 -7.51
CA PHE A 12 -7.35 0.95 -6.92
C PHE A 12 -6.69 0.31 -5.71
N ASP A 13 -5.39 0.37 -5.65
CA ASP A 13 -4.69 0.24 -4.38
C ASP A 13 -5.04 1.42 -3.48
N ALA A 14 -4.79 1.29 -2.19
CA ALA A 14 -5.19 2.29 -1.20
C ALA A 14 -4.01 3.09 -0.64
N ASP A 15 -3.11 2.46 0.11
CA ASP A 15 -1.97 3.11 0.75
C ASP A 15 -0.98 3.62 -0.31
N ASP A 16 -0.60 4.90 -0.22
CA ASP A 16 0.31 5.57 -1.16
C ASP A 16 -0.20 5.69 -2.61
N THR A 17 -1.48 5.33 -2.82
CA THR A 17 -2.22 5.51 -4.07
C THR A 17 -3.40 6.46 -3.89
N LEU A 18 -4.24 6.23 -2.87
CA LEU A 18 -5.39 7.09 -2.54
C LEU A 18 -5.08 8.09 -1.42
N TRP A 19 -4.24 7.71 -0.47
CA TRP A 19 -3.77 8.53 0.67
C TRP A 19 -2.34 8.19 1.04
N ASP A 20 -1.65 9.14 1.68
CA ASP A 20 -0.29 8.95 2.18
C ASP A 20 -0.30 7.99 3.39
N CYS A 21 0.53 6.98 3.32
CA CYS A 21 0.76 6.01 4.39
C CYS A 21 2.25 5.91 4.73
N GLN A 22 3.12 5.65 3.76
CA GLN A 22 4.52 5.35 3.96
C GLN A 22 5.30 6.48 4.61
N SER A 23 4.98 7.75 4.32
CA SER A 23 5.65 8.90 4.98
C SER A 23 5.47 8.89 6.50
N HIS A 24 4.34 8.38 6.99
CA HIS A 24 4.07 8.26 8.42
C HIS A 24 4.86 7.11 9.06
N PHE A 25 5.01 5.99 8.32
CA PHE A 25 5.86 4.88 8.76
C PHE A 25 7.32 5.31 8.86
N GLU A 26 7.85 6.04 7.88
CA GLU A 26 9.21 6.61 7.93
C GLU A 26 9.44 7.51 9.15
N ALA A 27 8.44 8.25 9.60
CA ALA A 27 8.57 9.08 10.80
C ALA A 27 8.82 8.22 12.06
N VAL A 28 8.16 7.06 12.17
CA VAL A 28 8.38 6.09 13.25
C VAL A 28 9.73 5.39 13.10
N GLU A 29 10.09 4.97 11.90
CA GLU A 29 11.41 4.39 11.60
C GLU A 29 12.53 5.34 12.02
N ASN A 30 12.41 6.61 11.63
CA ASN A 30 13.39 7.64 12.00
C ASN A 30 13.47 7.87 13.52
N HIS A 31 12.37 7.65 14.26
CA HIS A 31 12.41 7.67 15.72
C HIS A 31 13.23 6.49 16.27
N LEU A 32 12.94 5.26 15.80
CA LEU A 32 13.70 4.06 16.14
C LEU A 32 15.20 4.25 15.80
N TYR A 33 15.50 4.71 14.58
CA TYR A 33 16.87 4.86 14.09
C TYR A 33 17.69 5.78 15.00
N ARG A 34 17.13 6.93 15.42
CA ARG A 34 17.80 7.82 16.40
C ARG A 34 18.04 7.15 17.74
N LEU A 35 17.10 6.32 18.17
CA LEU A 35 17.16 5.65 19.47
C LEU A 35 18.25 4.57 19.51
N ILE A 36 18.39 3.79 18.43
CA ILE A 36 19.32 2.64 18.37
C ILE A 36 20.66 2.97 17.69
N ALA A 37 20.82 4.13 17.05
CA ALA A 37 22.05 4.52 16.37
C ALA A 37 23.33 4.42 17.24
N PRO A 38 23.32 4.66 18.57
CA PRO A 38 24.50 4.47 19.41
C PRO A 38 24.94 3.00 19.55
N TYR A 39 24.08 2.04 19.19
CA TYR A 39 24.27 0.61 19.50
C TYR A 39 24.45 -0.27 18.27
N CYS A 40 24.34 0.27 17.04
CA CYS A 40 24.56 -0.46 15.79
C CYS A 40 25.09 0.46 14.70
N GLU A 41 25.74 -0.12 13.69
CA GLU A 41 26.28 0.63 12.54
C GLU A 41 25.20 1.08 11.56
N ASN A 42 24.14 0.27 11.39
CA ASN A 42 23.09 0.54 10.40
C ASN A 42 21.69 0.24 10.97
N PRO A 43 21.06 1.22 11.63
CA PRO A 43 19.72 1.06 12.19
C PRO A 43 18.66 0.58 11.19
N ALA A 44 18.70 1.08 9.96
CA ALA A 44 17.72 0.69 8.93
C ALA A 44 17.86 -0.78 8.54
N GLN A 45 19.09 -1.30 8.46
CA GLN A 45 19.31 -2.71 8.16
C GLN A 45 18.87 -3.61 9.32
N GLU A 46 19.00 -3.15 10.56
CA GLU A 46 18.52 -3.90 11.73
C GLU A 46 16.99 -4.01 11.73
N LEU A 47 16.28 -2.92 11.42
CA LEU A 47 14.82 -2.96 11.26
C LEU A 47 14.42 -3.87 10.11
N PHE A 48 15.01 -3.68 8.93
CA PHE A 48 14.71 -4.50 7.74
C PHE A 48 14.89 -6.00 8.00
N ARG A 49 15.93 -6.38 8.76
CA ARG A 49 16.15 -7.77 9.16
C ARG A 49 14.98 -8.32 10.00
N THR A 50 14.51 -7.52 10.96
CA THR A 50 13.40 -7.92 11.83
C THR A 50 12.09 -8.01 11.03
N GLU A 51 11.77 -6.99 10.23
CA GLU A 51 10.55 -7.00 9.38
C GLU A 51 10.54 -8.19 8.41
N SER A 52 11.68 -8.44 7.74
CA SER A 52 11.81 -9.57 6.81
C SER A 52 11.60 -10.91 7.51
N GLY A 53 12.12 -11.06 8.74
CA GLY A 53 11.94 -12.27 9.56
C GLY A 53 10.50 -12.45 10.03
N ASN A 54 9.81 -11.37 10.34
CA ASN A 54 8.44 -11.36 10.85
C ASN A 54 7.37 -11.48 9.76
N MET A 55 7.74 -11.26 8.49
CA MET A 55 6.76 -11.17 7.39
C MET A 55 5.89 -12.42 7.25
N ALA A 56 6.49 -13.62 7.44
CA ALA A 56 5.76 -14.89 7.30
C ALA A 56 4.67 -15.09 8.38
N ASP A 57 4.93 -14.60 9.60
CA ASP A 57 4.06 -14.82 10.74
C ASP A 57 3.11 -13.64 11.01
N LEU A 58 3.58 -12.42 10.78
CA LEU A 58 2.82 -11.21 11.11
C LEU A 58 2.19 -10.53 9.89
N GLY A 59 2.72 -10.76 8.68
CA GLY A 59 2.24 -10.13 7.46
C GLY A 59 2.46 -8.61 7.42
N TYR A 60 1.58 -7.91 6.72
CA TYR A 60 1.59 -6.46 6.51
C TYR A 60 0.73 -5.73 7.54
N GLY A 61 1.03 -4.44 7.76
CA GLY A 61 0.17 -3.53 8.51
C GLY A 61 0.79 -2.96 9.77
N CYS A 62 0.12 -1.97 10.36
CA CYS A 62 0.61 -1.19 11.51
C CYS A 62 0.97 -2.04 12.74
N LYS A 63 0.22 -3.12 13.00
CA LYS A 63 0.48 -3.98 14.17
C LYS A 63 1.75 -4.81 13.99
N ALA A 64 1.93 -5.42 12.81
CA ALA A 64 3.14 -6.16 12.44
C ALA A 64 4.37 -5.25 12.49
N PHE A 65 4.26 -4.06 11.92
CA PHE A 65 5.29 -3.03 11.96
C PHE A 65 5.63 -2.63 13.40
N THR A 66 4.61 -2.34 14.23
CA THR A 66 4.83 -1.96 15.65
C THR A 66 5.59 -3.05 16.41
N ILE A 67 5.25 -4.32 16.19
CA ILE A 67 5.96 -5.45 16.82
C ILE A 67 7.42 -5.44 16.35
N SER A 68 7.69 -5.32 15.04
CA SER A 68 9.04 -5.30 14.48
C SER A 68 9.87 -4.12 14.98
N ILE A 69 9.26 -2.94 15.12
CA ILE A 69 9.90 -1.74 15.71
C ILE A 69 10.36 -2.01 17.15
N ILE A 70 9.47 -2.53 18.01
CA ILE A 70 9.79 -2.78 19.42
C ILE A 70 10.78 -3.94 19.55
N GLU A 71 10.63 -5.00 18.79
CA GLU A 71 11.57 -6.12 18.75
C GLU A 71 12.99 -5.64 18.36
N THR A 72 13.09 -4.79 17.33
CA THR A 72 14.37 -4.22 16.90
C THR A 72 14.98 -3.37 18.00
N ALA A 73 14.18 -2.50 18.63
CA ALA A 73 14.65 -1.67 19.74
C ALA A 73 15.20 -2.50 20.90
N LEU A 74 14.46 -3.53 21.31
CA LEU A 74 14.88 -4.43 22.40
C LEU A 74 16.13 -5.25 22.04
N ARG A 75 16.19 -5.77 20.82
CA ARG A 75 17.33 -6.60 20.37
C ARG A 75 18.62 -5.80 20.23
N VAL A 76 18.54 -4.56 19.72
CA VAL A 76 19.71 -3.71 19.45
C VAL A 76 20.09 -2.87 20.67
N GLY A 77 19.14 -2.22 21.31
CA GLY A 77 19.36 -1.33 22.44
C GLY A 77 19.42 -2.05 23.80
N GLY A 78 18.67 -3.15 23.94
CA GLY A 78 18.66 -3.99 25.14
C GLY A 78 18.47 -3.19 26.43
N ASP A 79 19.31 -3.48 27.42
CA ASP A 79 19.30 -2.81 28.74
C ASP A 79 19.72 -1.32 28.71
N HIS A 80 20.18 -0.82 27.55
CA HIS A 80 20.52 0.59 27.39
C HIS A 80 19.32 1.49 27.15
N LEU A 81 18.15 0.90 26.79
CA LEU A 81 16.93 1.65 26.57
C LEU A 81 16.06 1.65 27.84
N SER A 82 15.62 2.84 28.22
CA SER A 82 14.70 2.99 29.35
C SER A 82 13.27 2.54 28.99
N ALA A 83 12.51 2.17 30.01
CA ALA A 83 11.08 1.88 29.84
C ALA A 83 10.30 3.07 29.27
N THR A 84 10.73 4.30 29.54
CA THR A 84 10.13 5.53 29.00
C THR A 84 10.35 5.63 27.51
N GLU A 85 11.59 5.45 27.01
CA GLU A 85 11.91 5.48 25.58
C GLU A 85 11.14 4.41 24.80
N LEU A 86 11.05 3.20 25.34
CA LEU A 86 10.26 2.13 24.73
C LEU A 86 8.75 2.45 24.71
N SER A 87 8.23 3.06 25.78
CA SER A 87 6.84 3.49 25.85
C SER A 87 6.53 4.59 24.85
N ASP A 88 7.43 5.55 24.67
CA ASP A 88 7.30 6.63 23.71
C ASP A 88 7.35 6.10 22.27
N LEU A 89 8.29 5.19 21.97
CA LEU A 89 8.37 4.53 20.67
C LEU A 89 7.11 3.72 20.35
N LEU A 90 6.60 2.94 21.32
CA LEU A 90 5.36 2.20 21.18
C LEU A 90 4.15 3.12 20.95
N SER A 91 4.07 4.23 21.69
CA SER A 91 2.99 5.20 21.53
C SER A 91 3.02 5.86 20.16
N HIS A 92 4.22 6.21 19.67
CA HIS A 92 4.41 6.75 18.33
C HIS A 92 4.03 5.73 17.26
N SER A 93 4.46 4.47 17.37
CA SER A 93 4.07 3.40 16.45
C SER A 93 2.55 3.17 16.43
N LYS A 94 1.89 3.19 17.59
CA LYS A 94 0.44 3.05 17.70
C LYS A 94 -0.33 4.23 17.08
N SER A 95 0.27 5.40 16.94
CA SER A 95 -0.39 6.53 16.28
C SER A 95 -0.70 6.25 14.81
N LEU A 96 0.04 5.33 14.16
CA LEU A 96 -0.23 4.87 12.79
C LEU A 96 -1.64 4.29 12.63
N LEU A 97 -2.22 3.67 13.68
CA LEU A 97 -3.59 3.16 13.68
C LEU A 97 -4.66 4.26 13.56
N HIS A 98 -4.25 5.52 13.72
CA HIS A 98 -5.13 6.69 13.69
C HIS A 98 -4.74 7.67 12.57
N LEU A 99 -4.02 7.20 11.54
CA LEU A 99 -3.70 8.03 10.38
C LEU A 99 -4.98 8.64 9.80
N PRO A 100 -4.97 9.92 9.43
CA PRO A 100 -6.17 10.61 8.95
C PRO A 100 -6.66 10.05 7.61
N ALA A 101 -5.79 9.34 6.86
CA ALA A 101 -6.06 8.84 5.50
C ALA A 101 -6.58 9.96 4.58
N THR A 102 -5.99 11.16 4.69
CA THR A 102 -6.35 12.30 3.85
C THR A 102 -6.06 11.96 2.40
N PRO A 103 -7.05 12.09 1.49
CA PRO A 103 -6.83 11.81 0.07
C PRO A 103 -5.66 12.61 -0.50
N LEU A 104 -4.85 11.94 -1.32
CA LEU A 104 -3.79 12.60 -2.09
C LEU A 104 -4.37 13.62 -3.08
N PRO A 105 -3.58 14.58 -3.54
CA PRO A 105 -4.03 15.57 -4.52
C PRO A 105 -4.72 14.90 -5.72
N GLU A 106 -5.80 15.51 -6.21
CA GLU A 106 -6.58 15.10 -7.40
C GLU A 106 -7.37 13.79 -7.25
N VAL A 107 -7.17 13.00 -6.18
CA VAL A 107 -7.83 11.68 -6.01
C VAL A 107 -9.34 11.84 -5.96
N GLU A 108 -9.88 12.63 -5.05
CA GLU A 108 -11.32 12.76 -4.87
C GLU A 108 -12.01 13.30 -6.13
N GLU A 109 -11.45 14.34 -6.74
CA GLU A 109 -11.99 14.93 -7.97
C GLU A 109 -11.98 13.93 -9.13
N THR A 110 -10.89 13.15 -9.27
CA THR A 110 -10.77 12.15 -10.34
C THR A 110 -11.75 11.01 -10.14
N LEU A 111 -11.88 10.48 -8.91
CA LEU A 111 -12.86 9.44 -8.60
C LEU A 111 -14.28 9.93 -8.89
N GLN A 112 -14.62 11.17 -8.52
CA GLN A 112 -15.93 11.77 -8.83
C GLN A 112 -16.19 11.82 -10.34
N ARG A 113 -15.19 12.14 -11.15
CA ARG A 113 -15.29 12.17 -12.61
C ARG A 113 -15.43 10.76 -13.20
N LEU A 114 -14.73 9.78 -12.63
CA LEU A 114 -14.81 8.37 -13.05
C LEU A 114 -16.20 7.76 -12.88
N LEU A 115 -17.03 8.25 -11.97
CA LEU A 115 -18.41 7.81 -11.81
C LEU A 115 -19.30 8.08 -13.05
N ALA A 116 -18.88 8.98 -13.93
CA ALA A 116 -19.58 9.24 -15.20
C ALA A 116 -19.23 8.21 -16.30
N TYR A 117 -18.23 7.37 -16.08
CA TYR A 117 -17.82 6.32 -17.02
C TYR A 117 -18.54 5.00 -16.72
N PRO A 118 -18.63 4.07 -17.68
CA PRO A 118 -19.36 2.80 -17.51
C PRO A 118 -18.58 1.76 -16.69
N TYR A 119 -17.59 2.17 -15.92
CA TYR A 119 -16.74 1.27 -15.13
C TYR A 119 -17.19 1.21 -13.67
N ARG A 120 -17.08 0.05 -13.06
CA ARG A 120 -17.20 -0.09 -11.61
C ARG A 120 -15.85 0.21 -10.97
N LEU A 121 -15.85 1.05 -9.95
CA LEU A 121 -14.64 1.34 -9.16
C LEU A 121 -14.62 0.42 -7.95
N VAL A 122 -13.47 -0.18 -7.66
CA VAL A 122 -13.26 -1.05 -6.51
C VAL A 122 -11.94 -0.71 -5.82
N VAL A 123 -11.87 -0.93 -4.50
CA VAL A 123 -10.60 -0.93 -3.78
C VAL A 123 -10.06 -2.35 -3.74
N PHE A 124 -8.79 -2.53 -4.06
CA PHE A 124 -8.07 -3.77 -3.88
C PHE A 124 -6.74 -3.48 -3.17
N THR A 125 -6.69 -3.73 -1.88
CA THR A 125 -5.57 -3.37 -1.03
C THR A 125 -5.12 -4.54 -0.18
N LYS A 126 -3.84 -4.55 0.22
CA LYS A 126 -3.30 -5.52 1.17
C LYS A 126 -3.08 -4.88 2.53
N GLY A 127 -3.17 -5.68 3.57
CA GLY A 127 -2.92 -5.26 4.94
C GLY A 127 -3.85 -5.90 5.95
N GLU A 128 -3.88 -5.34 7.15
CA GLU A 128 -4.75 -5.81 8.20
C GLU A 128 -6.17 -5.28 7.98
N LEU A 129 -7.16 -6.18 8.00
CA LEU A 129 -8.55 -5.88 7.66
C LEU A 129 -9.09 -4.64 8.39
N GLN A 130 -9.00 -4.64 9.73
CA GLN A 130 -9.55 -3.56 10.56
C GLN A 130 -8.87 -2.22 10.29
N ASP A 131 -7.56 -2.21 10.02
CA ASP A 131 -6.81 -0.98 9.74
C ASP A 131 -7.21 -0.39 8.39
N GLN A 132 -7.30 -1.24 7.35
CA GLN A 132 -7.70 -0.80 6.01
C GLN A 132 -9.14 -0.30 5.97
N GLU A 133 -10.09 -0.99 6.62
CA GLU A 133 -11.47 -0.54 6.76
C GLU A 133 -11.54 0.83 7.47
N ASN A 134 -10.81 1.00 8.57
CA ASN A 134 -10.77 2.24 9.31
C ASN A 134 -10.15 3.40 8.49
N LYS A 135 -9.09 3.16 7.72
CA LYS A 135 -8.48 4.17 6.84
C LYS A 135 -9.45 4.57 5.74
N LEU A 136 -10.08 3.62 5.07
CA LEU A 136 -11.06 3.89 4.03
C LEU A 136 -12.25 4.71 4.57
N HIS A 137 -12.75 4.38 5.75
CA HIS A 137 -13.82 5.15 6.39
C HIS A 137 -13.39 6.58 6.73
N ARG A 138 -12.18 6.77 7.29
CA ARG A 138 -11.66 8.12 7.63
C ARG A 138 -11.37 8.97 6.38
N SER A 139 -10.99 8.34 5.26
CA SER A 139 -10.75 9.05 4.01
C SER A 139 -12.02 9.62 3.37
N HIS A 140 -13.20 9.13 3.77
CA HIS A 140 -14.48 9.42 3.13
C HIS A 140 -14.58 9.06 1.65
N LEU A 141 -13.63 8.25 1.13
CA LEU A 141 -13.63 7.81 -0.27
C LEU A 141 -14.52 6.57 -0.51
N GLU A 142 -14.98 5.89 0.53
CA GLU A 142 -15.82 4.68 0.46
C GLU A 142 -17.01 4.84 -0.50
N ARG A 143 -17.61 6.05 -0.54
CA ARG A 143 -18.76 6.36 -1.39
C ARG A 143 -18.53 6.20 -2.91
N PHE A 144 -17.28 6.17 -3.35
CA PHE A 144 -16.93 6.02 -4.77
C PHE A 144 -16.82 4.56 -5.21
N PHE A 145 -16.69 3.64 -4.28
CA PHE A 145 -16.37 2.25 -4.57
C PHE A 145 -17.58 1.34 -4.40
N SER A 146 -17.80 0.48 -5.39
CA SER A 146 -18.87 -0.52 -5.36
C SER A 146 -18.48 -1.81 -4.65
N HIS A 147 -17.19 -2.01 -4.39
CA HIS A 147 -16.62 -3.16 -3.70
C HIS A 147 -15.27 -2.82 -3.08
N VAL A 148 -14.96 -3.47 -1.97
CA VAL A 148 -13.69 -3.36 -1.27
C VAL A 148 -13.18 -4.76 -1.00
N GLU A 149 -12.00 -5.08 -1.51
CA GLU A 149 -11.29 -6.33 -1.26
C GLU A 149 -10.01 -6.04 -0.50
N ILE A 150 -9.90 -6.58 0.69
CA ILE A 150 -8.71 -6.47 1.55
C ILE A 150 -8.10 -7.85 1.66
N THR A 151 -6.82 -7.98 1.31
CA THR A 151 -6.12 -9.26 1.29
C THR A 151 -4.83 -9.21 2.10
N SER A 152 -4.34 -10.36 2.53
CA SER A 152 -3.07 -10.46 3.24
C SER A 152 -1.85 -10.27 2.32
N ASN A 153 -2.00 -10.52 1.03
CA ASN A 153 -0.96 -10.31 0.03
C ASN A 153 -1.61 -9.99 -1.33
N LYS A 154 -0.84 -9.50 -2.30
CA LYS A 154 -1.27 -9.26 -3.68
C LYS A 154 -0.34 -10.03 -4.63
N THR A 155 -0.64 -11.30 -4.84
CA THR A 155 -0.01 -12.14 -5.85
C THR A 155 -0.99 -12.40 -7.00
N GLU A 156 -0.55 -13.10 -8.04
CA GLU A 156 -1.41 -13.52 -9.14
C GLU A 156 -2.66 -14.27 -8.65
N THR A 157 -2.52 -15.04 -7.56
CA THR A 157 -3.64 -15.78 -6.97
C THR A 157 -4.72 -14.87 -6.43
N GLU A 158 -4.36 -13.84 -5.65
CA GLU A 158 -5.33 -12.88 -5.11
C GLU A 158 -5.97 -12.04 -6.22
N PHE A 159 -5.22 -11.69 -7.26
CA PHE A 159 -5.79 -11.01 -8.43
C PHE A 159 -6.77 -11.90 -9.21
N GLN A 160 -6.49 -13.21 -9.35
CA GLN A 160 -7.43 -14.16 -9.94
C GLN A 160 -8.70 -14.30 -9.12
N GLN A 161 -8.56 -14.42 -7.78
CA GLN A 161 -9.70 -14.46 -6.86
C GLN A 161 -10.54 -13.18 -6.93
N LEU A 162 -9.91 -12.01 -6.99
CA LEU A 162 -10.63 -10.75 -7.21
C LEU A 162 -11.47 -10.79 -8.49
N CYS A 163 -10.88 -11.27 -9.61
CA CYS A 163 -11.62 -11.39 -10.86
C CYS A 163 -12.81 -12.38 -10.75
N GLU A 164 -12.63 -13.50 -10.06
CA GLU A 164 -13.68 -14.48 -9.79
C GLU A 164 -14.81 -13.89 -8.94
N HIS A 165 -14.48 -13.21 -7.83
CA HIS A 165 -15.46 -12.55 -6.95
C HIS A 165 -16.27 -11.47 -7.69
N LEU A 166 -15.62 -10.75 -8.60
CA LEU A 166 -16.26 -9.68 -9.37
C LEU A 166 -17.00 -10.19 -10.63
N GLY A 167 -16.81 -11.46 -10.99
CA GLY A 167 -17.41 -12.09 -12.17
C GLY A 167 -16.92 -11.50 -13.50
N ILE A 168 -15.59 -11.28 -13.59
CA ILE A 168 -14.92 -10.71 -14.77
C ILE A 168 -13.73 -11.57 -15.22
N LEU A 169 -13.32 -11.36 -16.47
CA LEU A 169 -12.04 -11.87 -16.96
C LEU A 169 -10.91 -10.90 -16.58
N PRO A 170 -9.67 -11.38 -16.40
CA PRO A 170 -8.52 -10.49 -16.15
C PRO A 170 -8.36 -9.36 -17.16
N SER A 171 -8.66 -9.61 -18.44
CA SER A 171 -8.61 -8.59 -19.50
C SER A 171 -9.66 -7.46 -19.37
N GLU A 172 -10.63 -7.61 -18.46
CA GLU A 172 -11.66 -6.62 -18.14
C GLU A 172 -11.30 -5.77 -16.91
N LEU A 173 -10.12 -6.03 -16.30
CA LEU A 173 -9.60 -5.34 -15.12
C LEU A 173 -8.49 -4.34 -15.49
N LEU A 174 -8.56 -3.16 -14.91
CA LEU A 174 -7.47 -2.19 -14.84
C LEU A 174 -7.07 -2.01 -13.38
N MET A 175 -5.83 -2.32 -13.04
CA MET A 175 -5.26 -2.03 -11.72
C MET A 175 -4.54 -0.69 -11.74
N VAL A 176 -4.80 0.15 -10.74
CA VAL A 176 -4.14 1.43 -10.51
C VAL A 176 -3.45 1.36 -9.16
N GLY A 177 -2.13 1.55 -9.10
CA GLY A 177 -1.40 1.46 -7.85
C GLY A 177 0.02 2.00 -7.93
N ASN A 178 0.67 2.12 -6.76
CA ASN A 178 2.03 2.65 -6.62
C ASN A 178 3.12 1.57 -6.58
N SER A 179 2.78 0.33 -6.26
CA SER A 179 3.76 -0.74 -6.12
C SER A 179 3.92 -1.54 -7.41
N LEU A 180 5.11 -1.49 -8.02
CA LEU A 180 5.44 -2.37 -9.15
C LEU A 180 5.33 -3.85 -8.77
N LYS A 181 5.72 -4.20 -7.54
CA LYS A 181 5.73 -5.56 -7.02
C LYS A 181 4.33 -6.10 -6.71
N SER A 182 3.51 -5.31 -6.04
CA SER A 182 2.24 -5.77 -5.48
C SER A 182 1.03 -5.43 -6.34
N ASP A 183 1.08 -4.33 -7.11
CA ASP A 183 -0.06 -3.90 -7.93
C ASP A 183 0.14 -4.21 -9.40
N ILE A 184 1.32 -3.95 -9.92
CA ILE A 184 1.55 -3.90 -11.36
C ILE A 184 1.95 -5.26 -11.92
N ALA A 185 3.03 -5.87 -11.42
CA ALA A 185 3.54 -7.13 -11.94
C ALA A 185 2.48 -8.25 -11.89
N PRO A 186 1.82 -8.53 -10.76
CA PRO A 186 0.83 -9.61 -10.69
C PRO A 186 -0.40 -9.33 -11.55
N ALA A 187 -0.88 -8.08 -11.66
CA ALA A 187 -1.98 -7.72 -12.55
C ALA A 187 -1.65 -7.99 -14.02
N LEU A 188 -0.46 -7.58 -14.47
CA LEU A 188 0.02 -7.83 -15.83
C LEU A 188 0.19 -9.32 -16.12
N ASN A 189 0.70 -10.10 -15.16
CA ASN A 189 0.95 -11.53 -15.27
C ASN A 189 -0.33 -12.33 -15.50
N ILE A 190 -1.44 -11.94 -14.87
CA ILE A 190 -2.74 -12.60 -15.12
C ILE A 190 -3.45 -12.12 -16.40
N GLY A 191 -2.93 -11.11 -17.08
CA GLY A 191 -3.51 -10.59 -18.31
C GLY A 191 -4.36 -9.31 -18.15
N ALA A 192 -4.38 -8.70 -16.96
CA ALA A 192 -5.00 -7.39 -16.71
C ALA A 192 -4.17 -6.25 -17.31
N SER A 193 -4.75 -5.05 -17.37
CA SER A 193 -4.03 -3.80 -17.63
C SER A 193 -3.65 -3.11 -16.33
N ALA A 194 -2.62 -2.26 -16.37
CA ALA A 194 -2.19 -1.55 -15.17
C ALA A 194 -1.80 -0.09 -15.45
N ILE A 195 -2.06 0.76 -14.46
CA ILE A 195 -1.52 2.13 -14.38
C ILE A 195 -0.67 2.21 -13.13
N HIS A 196 0.60 2.55 -13.31
CA HIS A 196 1.54 2.80 -12.23
C HIS A 196 1.60 4.29 -11.92
N ILE A 197 1.35 4.65 -10.67
CA ILE A 197 1.51 6.00 -10.12
C ILE A 197 2.56 5.92 -9.02
N PRO A 198 3.84 6.21 -9.29
CA PRO A 198 4.89 6.07 -8.28
C PRO A 198 4.66 7.04 -7.14
N PHE A 199 4.76 6.56 -5.92
CA PHE A 199 4.81 7.41 -4.73
C PHE A 199 6.27 7.79 -4.44
N HIS A 200 6.49 8.93 -3.78
CA HIS A 200 7.85 9.47 -3.57
C HIS A 200 8.70 8.66 -2.59
N VAL A 201 8.07 7.77 -1.81
CA VAL A 201 8.71 6.84 -0.89
C VAL A 201 8.25 5.42 -1.21
N THR A 202 9.18 4.48 -1.19
CA THR A 202 8.87 3.06 -1.39
C THR A 202 9.50 2.26 -0.26
N TRP A 203 8.67 1.49 0.45
CA TRP A 203 9.16 0.56 1.46
C TRP A 203 10.15 -0.44 0.87
N GLN A 204 11.24 -0.74 1.57
CA GLN A 204 12.32 -1.58 1.04
C GLN A 204 11.84 -2.97 0.60
N LEU A 205 10.85 -3.55 1.29
CA LEU A 205 10.26 -4.84 0.92
C LEU A 205 9.38 -4.78 -0.34
N GLU A 206 8.99 -3.58 -0.79
CA GLU A 206 8.23 -3.35 -2.03
C GLU A 206 9.13 -2.94 -3.22
N HIS A 207 10.45 -2.84 -3.03
CA HIS A 207 11.36 -2.56 -4.14
C HIS A 207 11.26 -3.66 -5.20
N TYR A 208 11.16 -3.24 -6.45
CA TYR A 208 11.05 -4.10 -7.62
C TYR A 208 11.77 -3.47 -8.81
N GLU A 209 12.20 -4.30 -9.76
CA GLU A 209 12.80 -3.81 -11.01
C GLU A 209 11.74 -3.07 -11.85
N ASP A 210 12.20 -2.10 -12.63
CA ASP A 210 11.30 -1.35 -13.51
C ASP A 210 10.68 -2.28 -14.57
N ILE A 211 9.41 -2.03 -14.89
CA ILE A 211 8.63 -2.87 -15.80
C ILE A 211 8.29 -2.07 -17.05
N GLU A 212 8.56 -2.65 -18.22
CA GLU A 212 8.05 -2.19 -19.49
C GLU A 212 7.09 -3.23 -20.07
N HIS A 213 5.85 -2.84 -20.34
CA HIS A 213 4.82 -3.74 -20.83
C HIS A 213 3.77 -3.01 -21.68
N GLU A 214 3.25 -3.64 -22.72
CA GLU A 214 2.26 -3.04 -23.63
C GLU A 214 0.94 -2.63 -22.95
N ARG A 215 0.55 -3.33 -21.86
CA ARG A 215 -0.65 -3.07 -21.05
C ARG A 215 -0.35 -2.22 -19.81
N LEU A 216 0.87 -1.68 -19.66
CA LEU A 216 1.26 -0.77 -18.58
C LEU A 216 1.31 0.66 -19.08
N VAL A 217 0.75 1.55 -18.28
CA VAL A 217 0.93 3.00 -18.40
C VAL A 217 1.55 3.52 -17.11
N LYS A 218 2.54 4.37 -17.21
CA LYS A 218 3.14 5.09 -16.07
C LYS A 218 2.69 6.54 -16.12
N ILE A 219 2.18 7.06 -15.02
CA ILE A 219 1.72 8.45 -14.90
C ILE A 219 2.31 9.09 -13.65
N SER A 220 2.31 10.42 -13.61
CA SER A 220 2.85 11.19 -12.47
C SER A 220 1.75 11.86 -11.64
N HIS A 221 0.56 12.01 -12.18
CA HIS A 221 -0.57 12.66 -11.54
C HIS A 221 -1.82 11.80 -11.62
N PHE A 222 -2.58 11.73 -10.53
CA PHE A 222 -3.75 10.85 -10.44
C PHE A 222 -4.82 11.16 -11.48
N ASN A 223 -5.02 12.43 -11.83
CA ASN A 223 -5.99 12.86 -12.85
C ASN A 223 -5.65 12.41 -14.28
N GLU A 224 -4.39 11.99 -14.54
CA GLU A 224 -3.97 11.49 -15.84
C GLU A 224 -4.63 10.14 -16.20
N ILE A 225 -5.16 9.39 -15.21
CA ILE A 225 -5.97 8.18 -15.45
C ILE A 225 -7.02 8.46 -16.53
N LEU A 226 -7.68 9.61 -16.48
CA LEU A 226 -8.74 9.99 -17.40
C LEU A 226 -8.30 10.14 -18.87
N LYS A 227 -6.99 10.29 -19.13
CA LYS A 227 -6.44 10.38 -20.49
C LYS A 227 -6.28 8.98 -21.15
N HIS A 228 -6.42 7.92 -20.36
CA HIS A 228 -6.17 6.53 -20.77
C HIS A 228 -7.42 5.65 -20.77
N LEU A 229 -8.58 6.26 -20.53
CA LEU A 229 -9.93 5.65 -20.52
C LEU A 229 -10.82 6.18 -21.69
#